data_72bbadcc1c0aad44488e0c449641a0bb
#
_entry.id   72bbadcc1c0aad44488e0c449641a0bb
#
_cell.length_a   1.000
_cell.length_b   1.000
_cell.length_c   1.000
_cell.angle_alpha   90.00
_cell.angle_beta   90.00
_cell.angle_gamma   90.00
#
_symmetry.space_group_name_H-M   'P 1'
#
loop_
_entity.id
_entity.type
_entity.pdbx_description
1 polymer ?
#
loop_
_entity_poly.entity_id
_entity_poly.type
_entity_poly.pdbx_seq_one_letter_code
_entity_poly.pdbx_strand_id
1 'polypeptide(L)'
;MAFLSAPAAAQPAKLKWTDNTEKTTIDAEFVRMADGAVVLRKDGKEISVQLAKLSLASHLQALKLAKPQAYTKAAPKASVGIEQTAESTKLLKESPFKDNQPIEEFLTTMTNELEAGNATAFWHALTPEMQADVEDIVVAAVESGGKGMLVQLRSLMKHTATIVHEKKTFIFASPVAAADPKIANTMQQTWPQIELFTDALTDKANWDSANFKPGSVGPWLAALTAKLGSAVVKMDQLAVKAGLSGMDIKKSMAHKVISQTGDSAMVQFTEAGPPRMNPQTRQMMPPKPPEPVEWVRVSGKWLPKNVVDHWKDGVASAKGQLDFVMPSVSGGLAVAIPFASSLANAKTQQEFNAALQQIMGSLPNMGGVGGGNGMAGMSGGNFGGAPQASGPPSGPGGAPGGRPGKAALNGQ
;
A
#
# COMPACT_ATOMS: atom_id res chain seq x y z
N MET A 1 -7.00 -62.99 7.45
CA MET A 1 -7.05 -61.87 6.49
C MET A 1 -8.04 -60.85 6.99
N ALA A 2 -7.57 -59.73 7.52
CA ALA A 2 -8.42 -58.63 8.00
C ALA A 2 -8.56 -57.63 6.86
N PHE A 3 -9.76 -57.45 6.35
CA PHE A 3 -10.08 -56.38 5.39
C PHE A 3 -10.14 -55.04 6.14
N LEU A 4 -9.14 -54.18 5.93
CA LEU A 4 -9.17 -52.81 6.33
C LEU A 4 -10.18 -52.09 5.42
N SER A 5 -11.38 -51.77 5.97
CA SER A 5 -12.33 -50.88 5.31
C SER A 5 -11.73 -49.48 5.20
N ALA A 6 -11.53 -49.01 3.97
CA ALA A 6 -11.15 -47.63 3.72
C ALA A 6 -12.26 -46.68 4.26
N PRO A 7 -11.92 -45.56 4.91
CA PRO A 7 -12.91 -44.60 5.35
C PRO A 7 -13.66 -44.04 4.14
N ALA A 8 -15.01 -44.08 4.20
CA ALA A 8 -15.87 -43.46 3.19
C ALA A 8 -15.53 -41.96 3.08
N ALA A 9 -15.13 -41.54 1.89
CA ALA A 9 -14.89 -40.14 1.61
C ALA A 9 -16.19 -39.34 1.90
N ALA A 10 -16.13 -38.37 2.83
CA ALA A 10 -17.24 -37.51 3.13
C ALA A 10 -17.72 -36.82 1.83
N GLN A 11 -19.00 -36.96 1.51
CA GLN A 11 -19.57 -36.27 0.35
C GLN A 11 -19.44 -34.75 0.54
N PRO A 12 -18.98 -34.01 -0.48
CA PRO A 12 -18.85 -32.56 -0.39
C PRO A 12 -20.24 -31.93 -0.16
N ALA A 13 -20.30 -30.98 0.76
CA ALA A 13 -21.54 -30.33 1.14
C ALA A 13 -22.09 -29.46 0.00
N LYS A 14 -23.37 -29.58 -0.32
CA LYS A 14 -24.06 -28.64 -1.21
C LYS A 14 -24.23 -27.30 -0.49
N LEU A 15 -23.84 -26.22 -1.15
CA LEU A 15 -23.89 -24.84 -0.63
C LEU A 15 -24.75 -23.98 -1.54
N LYS A 16 -25.35 -22.93 -0.97
CA LYS A 16 -26.14 -21.95 -1.72
C LYS A 16 -25.25 -20.91 -2.40
N TRP A 17 -25.45 -20.72 -3.70
CA TRP A 17 -24.73 -19.76 -4.52
C TRP A 17 -25.72 -18.80 -5.15
N THR A 18 -25.62 -17.54 -4.81
CA THR A 18 -26.52 -16.47 -5.26
C THR A 18 -25.78 -15.57 -6.26
N ASP A 19 -26.46 -15.15 -7.30
CA ASP A 19 -25.91 -14.21 -8.29
C ASP A 19 -25.84 -12.78 -7.74
N ASN A 20 -25.12 -11.89 -8.44
CA ASN A 20 -24.96 -10.48 -8.05
C ASN A 20 -26.25 -9.65 -8.15
N THR A 21 -27.30 -10.19 -8.75
CA THR A 21 -28.63 -9.56 -8.79
C THR A 21 -29.53 -10.02 -7.65
N GLU A 22 -29.07 -11.00 -6.86
CA GLU A 22 -29.80 -11.69 -5.78
C GLU A 22 -31.11 -12.38 -6.21
N LYS A 23 -31.35 -12.47 -7.54
CA LYS A 23 -32.57 -13.07 -8.09
C LYS A 23 -32.44 -14.57 -8.32
N THR A 24 -31.21 -15.07 -8.49
CA THR A 24 -30.97 -16.47 -8.80
C THR A 24 -30.11 -17.11 -7.73
N THR A 25 -30.60 -18.16 -7.11
CA THR A 25 -29.83 -18.98 -6.16
C THR A 25 -29.84 -20.43 -6.61
N ILE A 26 -28.67 -21.06 -6.57
CA ILE A 26 -28.52 -22.48 -6.88
C ILE A 26 -27.85 -23.21 -5.72
N ASP A 27 -28.25 -24.44 -5.49
CA ASP A 27 -27.57 -25.37 -4.58
C ASP A 27 -26.56 -26.19 -5.39
N ALA A 28 -25.27 -26.04 -5.09
CA ALA A 28 -24.21 -26.73 -5.80
C ALA A 28 -22.99 -26.99 -4.90
N GLU A 29 -22.20 -27.98 -5.24
CA GLU A 29 -20.94 -28.30 -4.57
C GLU A 29 -19.81 -27.45 -5.15
N PHE A 30 -18.94 -26.93 -4.29
CA PHE A 30 -17.71 -26.26 -4.72
C PHE A 30 -16.72 -27.31 -5.22
N VAL A 31 -16.18 -27.14 -6.43
CA VAL A 31 -15.17 -28.01 -7.00
C VAL A 31 -13.79 -27.35 -6.92
N ARG A 32 -13.63 -26.17 -7.53
CA ARG A 32 -12.38 -25.41 -7.55
C ARG A 32 -12.63 -23.98 -8.04
N MET A 33 -11.61 -23.16 -7.91
CA MET A 33 -11.49 -21.90 -8.66
C MET A 33 -10.58 -22.09 -9.86
N ALA A 34 -10.94 -21.50 -11.00
CA ALA A 34 -10.12 -21.47 -12.21
C ALA A 34 -10.46 -20.21 -13.04
N ASP A 35 -9.46 -19.51 -13.52
CA ASP A 35 -9.57 -18.41 -14.47
C ASP A 35 -10.58 -17.31 -14.09
N GLY A 36 -10.59 -16.89 -12.82
CA GLY A 36 -11.50 -15.86 -12.33
C GLY A 36 -12.96 -16.32 -12.20
N ALA A 37 -13.20 -17.63 -12.26
CA ALA A 37 -14.49 -18.26 -12.10
C ALA A 37 -14.48 -19.29 -10.98
N VAL A 38 -15.64 -19.55 -10.39
CA VAL A 38 -15.88 -20.69 -9.52
C VAL A 38 -16.45 -21.84 -10.33
N VAL A 39 -15.85 -23.02 -10.22
CA VAL A 39 -16.39 -24.25 -10.79
C VAL A 39 -17.21 -24.94 -9.73
N LEU A 40 -18.48 -25.07 -10.01
CA LEU A 40 -19.48 -25.69 -9.14
C LEU A 40 -19.98 -26.99 -9.76
N ARG A 41 -20.37 -27.98 -8.94
CA ARG A 41 -21.02 -29.19 -9.39
C ARG A 41 -22.48 -29.17 -8.99
N LYS A 42 -23.36 -29.09 -9.99
CA LYS A 42 -24.80 -29.18 -9.81
C LYS A 42 -25.34 -30.40 -10.53
N ASP A 43 -26.04 -31.27 -9.84
CA ASP A 43 -26.65 -32.49 -10.39
C ASP A 43 -25.66 -33.35 -11.21
N GLY A 44 -24.42 -33.47 -10.68
CA GLY A 44 -23.35 -34.24 -11.31
C GLY A 44 -22.61 -33.55 -12.48
N LYS A 45 -23.06 -32.36 -12.91
CA LYS A 45 -22.42 -31.58 -14.00
C LYS A 45 -21.64 -30.40 -13.43
N GLU A 46 -20.44 -30.18 -13.97
CA GLU A 46 -19.65 -29.00 -13.65
C GLU A 46 -20.17 -27.78 -14.43
N ILE A 47 -20.38 -26.69 -13.72
CA ILE A 47 -20.73 -25.37 -14.27
C ILE A 47 -19.68 -24.36 -13.81
N SER A 48 -19.24 -23.50 -14.71
CA SER A 48 -18.33 -22.41 -14.40
C SER A 48 -19.10 -21.11 -14.27
N VAL A 49 -18.97 -20.42 -13.12
CA VAL A 49 -19.64 -19.15 -12.85
C VAL A 49 -18.57 -18.11 -12.58
N GLN A 50 -18.54 -17.05 -13.36
CA GLN A 50 -17.61 -15.93 -13.18
C GLN A 50 -17.82 -15.32 -11.79
N LEU A 51 -16.74 -15.06 -11.04
CA LEU A 51 -16.80 -14.46 -9.71
C LEU A 51 -17.59 -13.13 -9.70
N ALA A 52 -17.39 -12.30 -10.74
CA ALA A 52 -18.09 -11.04 -10.91
C ALA A 52 -19.63 -11.17 -11.06
N LYS A 53 -20.13 -12.37 -11.35
CA LYS A 53 -21.56 -12.67 -11.44
C LYS A 53 -22.16 -13.22 -10.14
N LEU A 54 -21.36 -13.44 -9.13
CA LEU A 54 -21.82 -13.90 -7.81
C LEU A 54 -22.13 -12.72 -6.91
N SER A 55 -23.10 -12.89 -6.00
CA SER A 55 -23.29 -11.97 -4.88
C SER A 55 -22.03 -11.92 -4.01
N LEU A 56 -21.84 -10.83 -3.28
CA LEU A 56 -20.69 -10.67 -2.39
C LEU A 56 -20.56 -11.85 -1.41
N ALA A 57 -21.68 -12.32 -0.85
CA ALA A 57 -21.70 -13.45 0.06
C ALA A 57 -21.23 -14.75 -0.62
N SER A 58 -21.69 -15.03 -1.84
CA SER A 58 -21.27 -16.20 -2.62
C SER A 58 -19.82 -16.10 -3.10
N HIS A 59 -19.36 -14.90 -3.43
CA HIS A 59 -17.97 -14.63 -3.78
C HIS A 59 -17.04 -14.93 -2.58
N LEU A 60 -17.37 -14.39 -1.40
CA LEU A 60 -16.60 -14.67 -0.17
C LEU A 60 -16.63 -16.15 0.23
N GLN A 61 -17.76 -16.82 -0.01
CA GLN A 61 -17.88 -18.26 0.20
C GLN A 61 -16.95 -19.04 -0.75
N ALA A 62 -16.87 -18.66 -2.04
CA ALA A 62 -15.96 -19.25 -3.01
C ALA A 62 -14.51 -19.11 -2.56
N LEU A 63 -14.11 -17.91 -2.13
CA LEU A 63 -12.77 -17.63 -1.62
C LEU A 63 -12.43 -18.43 -0.35
N LYS A 64 -13.40 -18.62 0.56
CA LYS A 64 -13.22 -19.47 1.76
C LYS A 64 -13.01 -20.94 1.42
N LEU A 65 -13.70 -21.44 0.40
CA LEU A 65 -13.64 -22.85 -0.01
C LEU A 65 -12.46 -23.13 -0.92
N ALA A 66 -12.02 -22.17 -1.69
CA ALA A 66 -10.79 -22.20 -2.48
C ALA A 66 -9.53 -22.18 -1.63
N LYS A 67 -9.66 -22.29 -0.28
CA LYS A 67 -8.48 -22.38 0.60
C LYS A 67 -7.46 -23.31 0.01
N PRO A 68 -6.21 -22.86 -0.07
CA PRO A 68 -5.17 -23.58 -0.79
C PRO A 68 -4.88 -24.92 -0.11
N GLN A 69 -5.28 -26.00 -0.76
CA GLN A 69 -4.70 -27.31 -0.53
C GLN A 69 -3.26 -27.38 -1.07
N ALA A 70 -2.53 -26.29 -1.17
CA ALA A 70 -1.29 -26.33 -1.93
C ALA A 70 -0.17 -25.41 -1.47
N TYR A 71 -0.06 -25.06 -0.20
CA TYR A 71 1.18 -24.44 0.26
C TYR A 71 2.02 -25.32 1.18
N THR A 72 1.90 -26.67 1.06
CA THR A 72 2.90 -27.62 1.55
C THR A 72 3.91 -28.01 0.47
N LYS A 73 3.92 -27.32 -0.68
CA LYS A 73 5.02 -27.47 -1.62
C LYS A 73 6.19 -26.69 -1.04
N ALA A 74 7.30 -27.39 -0.75
CA ALA A 74 8.56 -26.80 -0.38
C ALA A 74 8.74 -25.51 -1.18
N ALA A 75 8.96 -24.38 -0.47
CA ALA A 75 9.14 -23.09 -1.09
C ALA A 75 10.05 -23.28 -2.31
N PRO A 76 9.63 -22.92 -3.52
CA PRO A 76 10.52 -22.99 -4.66
C PRO A 76 11.74 -22.17 -4.24
N LYS A 77 12.95 -22.68 -4.47
CA LYS A 77 14.17 -21.87 -4.34
C LYS A 77 13.96 -20.71 -5.31
N ALA A 78 13.47 -19.60 -4.76
CA ALA A 78 13.15 -18.43 -5.54
C ALA A 78 14.48 -17.94 -6.16
N SER A 79 14.58 -18.01 -7.48
CA SER A 79 15.61 -17.24 -8.18
C SER A 79 15.18 -15.80 -8.12
N VAL A 80 15.60 -15.10 -7.08
CA VAL A 80 15.35 -13.67 -6.91
C VAL A 80 16.16 -12.94 -7.97
N GLY A 81 15.56 -12.06 -8.73
CA GLY A 81 16.25 -11.27 -9.76
C GLY A 81 17.25 -10.27 -9.15
N ILE A 82 17.07 -9.91 -7.88
CA ILE A 82 17.98 -9.05 -7.11
C ILE A 82 19.01 -9.90 -6.36
N GLU A 83 20.27 -9.47 -6.40
CA GLU A 83 21.36 -10.14 -5.70
C GLU A 83 21.17 -10.08 -4.18
N GLN A 84 21.22 -11.24 -3.53
CA GLN A 84 21.15 -11.35 -2.08
C GLN A 84 22.56 -11.20 -1.50
N THR A 85 22.78 -10.11 -0.77
CA THR A 85 24.03 -9.89 -0.01
C THR A 85 23.97 -10.64 1.34
N ALA A 86 25.11 -10.75 2.02
CA ALA A 86 25.14 -11.29 3.39
C ALA A 86 24.24 -10.47 4.34
N GLU A 87 24.22 -9.15 4.18
CA GLU A 87 23.38 -8.23 4.96
C GLU A 87 21.89 -8.45 4.68
N SER A 88 21.46 -8.48 3.40
CA SER A 88 20.07 -8.73 3.08
C SER A 88 19.60 -10.12 3.51
N THR A 89 20.48 -11.12 3.44
CA THR A 89 20.21 -12.46 3.95
C THR A 89 20.01 -12.45 5.46
N LYS A 90 20.83 -11.68 6.19
CA LYS A 90 20.69 -11.50 7.63
C LYS A 90 19.38 -10.80 7.97
N LEU A 91 19.09 -9.66 7.32
CA LEU A 91 17.85 -8.91 7.50
C LEU A 91 16.59 -9.75 7.25
N LEU A 92 16.65 -10.71 6.33
CA LEU A 92 15.53 -11.60 6.04
C LEU A 92 15.37 -12.72 7.08
N LYS A 93 16.48 -13.30 7.55
CA LYS A 93 16.44 -14.48 8.42
C LYS A 93 16.32 -14.16 9.90
N GLU A 94 16.91 -13.04 10.32
CA GLU A 94 16.98 -12.66 11.73
C GLU A 94 15.85 -11.67 12.04
N SER A 95 14.79 -12.17 12.66
CA SER A 95 13.75 -11.29 13.21
C SER A 95 14.33 -10.46 14.35
N PRO A 96 14.16 -9.13 14.35
CA PRO A 96 14.58 -8.32 15.50
C PRO A 96 13.69 -8.53 16.72
N PHE A 97 12.51 -9.15 16.53
CA PHE A 97 11.55 -9.38 17.60
C PHE A 97 11.74 -10.74 18.24
N LYS A 98 11.73 -10.77 19.56
CA LYS A 98 11.70 -12.00 20.35
C LYS A 98 10.27 -12.54 20.41
N ASP A 99 10.13 -13.84 20.51
CA ASP A 99 8.82 -14.45 20.72
C ASP A 99 8.26 -14.04 22.09
N ASN A 100 6.98 -13.71 22.09
CA ASN A 100 6.23 -13.34 23.30
C ASN A 100 6.79 -12.15 24.11
N GLN A 101 7.61 -11.29 23.51
CA GLN A 101 8.10 -10.08 24.17
C GLN A 101 6.95 -9.15 24.60
N PRO A 102 7.12 -8.32 25.65
CA PRO A 102 6.16 -7.29 26.04
C PRO A 102 5.93 -6.29 24.90
N ILE A 103 4.74 -5.68 24.86
CA ILE A 103 4.39 -4.69 23.81
C ILE A 103 5.35 -3.49 23.80
N GLU A 104 5.76 -3.01 24.97
CA GLU A 104 6.73 -1.89 25.11
C GLU A 104 8.06 -2.23 24.43
N GLU A 105 8.60 -3.43 24.71
CA GLU A 105 9.84 -3.89 24.07
C GLU A 105 9.67 -4.07 22.57
N PHE A 106 8.52 -4.59 22.12
CA PHE A 106 8.22 -4.74 20.69
C PHE A 106 8.21 -3.40 19.96
N LEU A 107 7.48 -2.41 20.48
CA LEU A 107 7.38 -1.09 19.86
C LEU A 107 8.71 -0.32 19.91
N THR A 108 9.46 -0.46 20.99
CA THR A 108 10.81 0.11 21.11
C THR A 108 11.75 -0.52 20.06
N THR A 109 11.72 -1.84 19.93
CA THR A 109 12.51 -2.56 18.91
C THR A 109 12.11 -2.09 17.49
N MET A 110 10.81 -2.02 17.20
CA MET A 110 10.30 -1.51 15.92
C MET A 110 10.85 -0.11 15.63
N THR A 111 10.76 0.80 16.60
CA THR A 111 11.25 2.18 16.47
C THR A 111 12.75 2.20 16.14
N ASN A 112 13.56 1.46 16.91
CA ASN A 112 15.00 1.41 16.73
C ASN A 112 15.40 0.84 15.35
N GLU A 113 14.72 -0.21 14.91
CA GLU A 113 14.97 -0.80 13.58
C GLU A 113 14.62 0.16 12.45
N LEU A 114 13.50 0.87 12.55
CA LEU A 114 13.11 1.87 11.57
C LEU A 114 14.05 3.08 11.57
N GLU A 115 14.50 3.55 12.73
CA GLU A 115 15.53 4.60 12.85
C GLU A 115 16.87 4.16 12.23
N ALA A 116 17.19 2.87 12.30
CA ALA A 116 18.36 2.30 11.62
C ALA A 116 18.15 2.11 10.11
N GLY A 117 16.95 2.38 9.58
CA GLY A 117 16.59 2.20 8.17
C GLY A 117 16.21 0.76 7.82
N ASN A 118 15.96 -0.09 8.82
CA ASN A 118 15.57 -1.47 8.60
C ASN A 118 14.05 -1.60 8.36
N ALA A 119 13.62 -1.44 7.12
CA ALA A 119 12.22 -1.61 6.74
C ALA A 119 11.73 -3.06 6.83
N THR A 120 12.64 -4.06 6.91
CA THR A 120 12.24 -5.47 7.09
C THR A 120 11.63 -5.72 8.48
N ALA A 121 11.78 -4.79 9.42
CA ALA A 121 11.10 -4.86 10.71
C ALA A 121 9.57 -4.95 10.53
N PHE A 122 8.99 -4.23 9.58
CA PHE A 122 7.56 -4.36 9.26
C PHE A 122 7.21 -5.77 8.76
N TRP A 123 8.08 -6.35 7.92
CA TRP A 123 7.89 -7.72 7.43
C TRP A 123 7.89 -8.74 8.57
N HIS A 124 8.85 -8.63 9.46
CA HIS A 124 8.98 -9.51 10.62
C HIS A 124 7.89 -9.31 11.69
N ALA A 125 7.23 -8.17 11.70
CA ALA A 125 6.09 -7.91 12.58
C ALA A 125 4.81 -8.61 12.11
N LEU A 126 4.71 -8.96 10.83
CA LEU A 126 3.57 -9.69 10.27
C LEU A 126 3.62 -11.18 10.64
N THR A 127 2.45 -11.79 10.77
CA THR A 127 2.37 -13.26 10.85
C THR A 127 2.71 -13.89 9.50
N PRO A 128 3.10 -15.18 9.46
CA PRO A 128 3.38 -15.87 8.20
C PRO A 128 2.20 -15.82 7.20
N GLU A 129 0.96 -15.89 7.71
CA GLU A 129 -0.23 -15.79 6.88
C GLU A 129 -0.39 -14.39 6.27
N MET A 130 -0.11 -13.35 7.07
CA MET A 130 -0.16 -11.97 6.59
C MET A 130 0.96 -11.69 5.58
N GLN A 131 2.16 -12.25 5.78
CA GLN A 131 3.24 -12.17 4.79
C GLN A 131 2.83 -12.80 3.47
N ALA A 132 2.22 -13.98 3.50
CA ALA A 132 1.70 -14.65 2.30
C ALA A 132 0.61 -13.82 1.60
N ASP A 133 -0.31 -13.23 2.37
CA ASP A 133 -1.35 -12.35 1.83
C ASP A 133 -0.76 -11.10 1.14
N VAL A 134 0.30 -10.49 1.72
CA VAL A 134 1.03 -9.36 1.10
C VAL A 134 1.72 -9.80 -0.19
N GLU A 135 2.39 -10.93 -0.19
CA GLU A 135 3.00 -11.50 -1.39
C GLU A 135 1.97 -11.70 -2.50
N ASP A 136 0.83 -12.28 -2.17
CA ASP A 136 -0.27 -12.49 -3.11
C ASP A 136 -0.80 -11.18 -3.72
N ILE A 137 -0.91 -10.10 -2.91
CA ILE A 137 -1.32 -8.78 -3.42
C ILE A 137 -0.27 -8.24 -4.39
N VAL A 138 1.02 -8.31 -4.03
CA VAL A 138 2.11 -7.79 -4.87
C VAL A 138 2.19 -8.56 -6.18
N VAL A 139 2.11 -9.89 -6.14
CA VAL A 139 2.10 -10.74 -7.33
C VAL A 139 0.89 -10.40 -8.22
N ALA A 140 -0.30 -10.34 -7.65
CA ALA A 140 -1.52 -9.99 -8.38
C ALA A 140 -1.44 -8.59 -9.00
N ALA A 141 -0.85 -7.60 -8.29
CA ALA A 141 -0.66 -6.25 -8.82
C ALA A 141 0.25 -6.23 -10.05
N VAL A 142 1.35 -6.99 -10.02
CA VAL A 142 2.26 -7.11 -11.16
C VAL A 142 1.60 -7.85 -12.32
N GLU A 143 0.80 -8.88 -12.04
CA GLU A 143 0.06 -9.62 -13.06
C GLU A 143 -1.04 -8.75 -13.70
N SER A 144 -1.82 -8.01 -12.90
CA SER A 144 -2.88 -7.10 -13.40
C SER A 144 -2.30 -5.91 -14.16
N GLY A 145 -1.19 -5.30 -13.69
CA GLY A 145 -0.50 -4.22 -14.38
C GLY A 145 0.22 -4.66 -15.65
N GLY A 146 0.41 -5.97 -15.78
CA GLY A 146 1.07 -6.61 -16.89
C GLY A 146 2.56 -6.27 -17.01
N LYS A 147 3.23 -6.96 -17.92
CA LYS A 147 4.66 -6.72 -18.23
C LYS A 147 4.94 -5.29 -18.70
N GLY A 148 3.95 -4.64 -19.30
CA GLY A 148 4.04 -3.27 -19.79
C GLY A 148 4.30 -2.26 -18.68
N MET A 149 3.68 -2.41 -17.52
CA MET A 149 3.87 -1.50 -16.37
C MET A 149 5.32 -1.55 -15.87
N LEU A 150 5.92 -2.73 -15.69
CA LEU A 150 7.32 -2.85 -15.27
C LEU A 150 8.28 -2.23 -16.30
N VAL A 151 7.99 -2.36 -17.60
CA VAL A 151 8.77 -1.72 -18.67
C VAL A 151 8.67 -0.21 -18.58
N GLN A 152 7.45 0.34 -18.39
CA GLN A 152 7.23 1.77 -18.21
C GLN A 152 7.96 2.30 -16.96
N LEU A 153 7.86 1.58 -15.85
CA LEU A 153 8.54 1.94 -14.61
C LEU A 153 10.06 1.97 -14.78
N ARG A 154 10.65 0.97 -15.43
CA ARG A 154 12.08 0.96 -15.79
C ARG A 154 12.47 2.14 -16.66
N SER A 155 11.62 2.51 -17.62
CA SER A 155 11.87 3.68 -18.49
C SER A 155 11.89 4.96 -17.68
N LEU A 156 10.90 5.16 -16.81
CA LEU A 156 10.85 6.31 -15.90
C LEU A 156 12.11 6.37 -15.01
N MET A 157 12.47 5.26 -14.37
CA MET A 157 13.66 5.16 -13.52
C MET A 157 14.94 5.51 -14.28
N LYS A 158 15.09 5.03 -15.52
CA LYS A 158 16.25 5.37 -16.36
C LYS A 158 16.35 6.88 -16.61
N HIS A 159 15.23 7.54 -16.96
CA HIS A 159 15.23 8.99 -17.15
C HIS A 159 15.54 9.73 -15.85
N THR A 160 15.01 9.25 -14.73
CA THR A 160 15.30 9.81 -13.39
C THR A 160 16.78 9.69 -13.07
N ALA A 161 17.41 8.55 -13.33
CA ALA A 161 18.86 8.40 -13.16
C ALA A 161 19.66 9.40 -14.01
N THR A 162 19.31 9.54 -15.29
CA THR A 162 19.94 10.53 -16.17
C THR A 162 19.78 11.95 -15.62
N ILE A 163 18.59 12.32 -15.13
CA ILE A 163 18.36 13.66 -14.56
C ILE A 163 19.23 13.86 -13.31
N VAL A 164 19.28 12.88 -12.41
CA VAL A 164 20.02 13.00 -11.16
C VAL A 164 21.53 13.07 -11.40
N HIS A 165 22.08 12.24 -12.28
CA HIS A 165 23.52 12.17 -12.51
C HIS A 165 24.03 13.21 -13.49
N GLU A 166 23.34 13.41 -14.61
CA GLU A 166 23.84 14.23 -15.71
C GLU A 166 23.32 15.67 -15.69
N LYS A 167 22.15 15.93 -15.06
CA LYS A 167 21.53 17.26 -15.04
C LYS A 167 21.63 17.97 -13.69
N LYS A 168 22.47 17.48 -12.79
CA LYS A 168 22.72 18.06 -11.46
C LYS A 168 22.99 19.58 -11.50
N THR A 169 23.86 20.01 -12.42
CA THR A 169 24.17 21.44 -12.59
C THR A 169 22.97 22.25 -13.03
N PHE A 170 22.13 21.69 -13.92
CA PHE A 170 20.90 22.34 -14.37
C PHE A 170 19.86 22.43 -13.25
N ILE A 171 19.75 21.41 -12.42
CA ILE A 171 18.86 21.41 -11.27
C ILE A 171 19.24 22.51 -10.28
N PHE A 172 20.53 22.61 -9.93
CA PHE A 172 20.99 23.65 -8.99
C PHE A 172 20.96 25.07 -9.56
N ALA A 173 21.06 25.23 -10.87
CA ALA A 173 20.88 26.52 -11.55
C ALA A 173 19.42 26.79 -11.95
N SER A 174 18.48 25.93 -11.59
CA SER A 174 17.07 26.10 -11.94
C SER A 174 16.41 27.25 -11.12
N PRO A 175 15.36 27.91 -11.67
CA PRO A 175 14.61 28.92 -10.93
C PRO A 175 14.06 28.44 -9.59
N VAL A 176 13.75 27.14 -9.48
CA VAL A 176 13.22 26.53 -8.24
C VAL A 176 14.28 26.51 -7.16
N ALA A 177 15.52 26.09 -7.49
CA ALA A 177 16.64 26.10 -6.54
C ALA A 177 17.09 27.54 -6.21
N ALA A 178 17.04 28.44 -7.19
CA ALA A 178 17.44 29.84 -7.02
C ALA A 178 16.44 30.64 -6.15
N ALA A 179 15.19 30.22 -6.07
CA ALA A 179 14.13 30.92 -5.33
C ALA A 179 14.36 30.92 -3.82
N ASP A 180 15.03 29.89 -3.26
CA ASP A 180 15.31 29.79 -1.84
C ASP A 180 16.71 29.20 -1.61
N PRO A 181 17.68 30.03 -1.16
CA PRO A 181 19.04 29.57 -0.87
C PRO A 181 19.12 28.43 0.16
N LYS A 182 18.17 28.35 1.08
CA LYS A 182 18.10 27.28 2.08
C LYS A 182 17.74 25.95 1.42
N ILE A 183 16.79 25.95 0.48
CA ILE A 183 16.43 24.78 -0.32
C ILE A 183 17.63 24.34 -1.16
N ALA A 184 18.28 25.28 -1.87
CA ALA A 184 19.46 24.99 -2.68
C ALA A 184 20.57 24.32 -1.87
N ASN A 185 20.90 24.87 -0.70
CA ASN A 185 21.93 24.32 0.18
C ASN A 185 21.55 22.93 0.72
N THR A 186 20.30 22.74 1.13
CA THR A 186 19.80 21.43 1.58
C THR A 186 19.88 20.40 0.46
N MET A 187 19.47 20.76 -0.75
CA MET A 187 19.59 19.88 -1.92
C MET A 187 21.04 19.50 -2.20
N GLN A 188 21.98 20.44 -2.12
CA GLN A 188 23.42 20.14 -2.31
C GLN A 188 23.94 19.17 -1.25
N GLN A 189 23.55 19.34 0.01
CA GLN A 189 23.97 18.45 1.10
C GLN A 189 23.35 17.06 1.02
N THR A 190 22.13 16.94 0.51
CA THR A 190 21.43 15.66 0.37
C THR A 190 21.71 14.94 -0.95
N TRP A 191 22.37 15.62 -1.90
CA TRP A 191 22.55 15.09 -3.25
C TRP A 191 23.23 13.72 -3.32
N PRO A 192 24.32 13.44 -2.57
CA PRO A 192 24.93 12.12 -2.58
C PRO A 192 23.96 10.99 -2.15
N GLN A 193 23.03 11.28 -1.24
CA GLN A 193 22.01 10.31 -0.83
C GLN A 193 20.94 10.15 -1.91
N ILE A 194 20.59 11.24 -2.62
CA ILE A 194 19.67 11.19 -3.76
C ILE A 194 20.28 10.34 -4.89
N GLU A 195 21.58 10.50 -5.19
CA GLU A 195 22.30 9.68 -6.17
C GLU A 195 22.27 8.20 -5.76
N LEU A 196 22.66 7.87 -4.53
CA LEU A 196 22.64 6.50 -4.01
C LEU A 196 21.24 5.88 -4.05
N PHE A 197 20.23 6.64 -3.62
CA PHE A 197 18.83 6.20 -3.66
C PHE A 197 18.35 5.95 -5.10
N THR A 198 18.71 6.86 -6.01
CA THR A 198 18.39 6.74 -7.43
C THR A 198 19.05 5.52 -8.03
N ASP A 199 20.35 5.29 -7.79
CA ASP A 199 21.09 4.13 -8.30
C ASP A 199 20.46 2.81 -7.85
N ALA A 200 20.12 2.73 -6.57
CA ALA A 200 19.47 1.54 -6.05
C ALA A 200 18.07 1.32 -6.65
N LEU A 201 17.26 2.37 -6.81
CA LEU A 201 15.93 2.25 -7.42
C LEU A 201 15.98 1.97 -8.93
N THR A 202 16.96 2.53 -9.64
CA THR A 202 17.07 2.38 -11.10
C THR A 202 17.76 1.11 -11.53
N ASP A 203 18.37 0.37 -10.59
CA ASP A 203 18.91 -0.95 -10.87
C ASP A 203 17.83 -1.86 -11.45
N LYS A 204 18.05 -2.29 -12.70
CA LYS A 204 17.09 -3.15 -13.42
C LYS A 204 16.77 -4.44 -12.68
N ALA A 205 17.70 -4.93 -11.87
CA ALA A 205 17.51 -6.14 -11.08
C ALA A 205 16.37 -5.98 -10.05
N ASN A 206 16.12 -4.78 -9.53
CA ASN A 206 15.05 -4.53 -8.59
C ASN A 206 13.65 -4.68 -9.21
N TRP A 207 13.56 -4.48 -10.52
CA TRP A 207 12.30 -4.52 -11.29
C TRP A 207 12.22 -5.74 -12.20
N ASP A 208 12.99 -6.79 -11.90
CA ASP A 208 12.85 -8.07 -12.58
C ASP A 208 11.55 -8.75 -12.09
N SER A 209 10.80 -9.31 -13.05
CA SER A 209 9.56 -10.03 -12.73
C SER A 209 9.78 -11.23 -11.80
N ALA A 210 11.01 -11.73 -11.70
CA ALA A 210 11.37 -12.78 -10.76
C ALA A 210 11.24 -12.37 -9.29
N ASN A 211 11.36 -11.05 -8.99
CA ASN A 211 11.22 -10.52 -7.64
C ASN A 211 9.75 -10.49 -7.15
N PHE A 212 8.81 -10.66 -8.07
CA PHE A 212 7.37 -10.56 -7.81
C PHE A 212 6.66 -11.91 -7.98
N LYS A 213 7.34 -12.97 -7.63
CA LYS A 213 6.78 -14.32 -7.54
C LYS A 213 6.51 -14.67 -6.08
N PRO A 214 5.64 -15.64 -5.80
CA PRO A 214 5.45 -16.14 -4.44
C PRO A 214 6.78 -16.53 -3.78
N GLY A 215 7.00 -16.07 -2.55
CA GLY A 215 8.25 -16.29 -1.80
C GLY A 215 9.40 -15.35 -2.16
N SER A 216 9.20 -14.34 -3.02
CA SER A 216 10.27 -13.43 -3.46
C SER A 216 10.16 -12.02 -2.86
N VAL A 217 8.98 -11.62 -2.37
CA VAL A 217 8.74 -10.24 -1.89
C VAL A 217 9.57 -9.93 -0.64
N GLY A 218 9.61 -10.84 0.33
CA GLY A 218 10.47 -10.68 1.50
C GLY A 218 11.96 -10.54 1.16
N PRO A 219 12.56 -11.44 0.37
CA PRO A 219 13.92 -11.31 -0.13
C PRO A 219 14.18 -10.02 -0.90
N TRP A 220 13.26 -9.59 -1.76
CA TRP A 220 13.35 -8.33 -2.49
C TRP A 220 13.36 -7.13 -1.53
N LEU A 221 12.46 -7.10 -0.55
CA LEU A 221 12.39 -6.05 0.46
C LEU A 221 13.69 -5.98 1.28
N ALA A 222 14.23 -7.13 1.69
CA ALA A 222 15.48 -7.19 2.44
C ALA A 222 16.68 -6.66 1.62
N ALA A 223 16.74 -7.00 0.33
CA ALA A 223 17.80 -6.50 -0.55
C ALA A 223 17.70 -4.99 -0.80
N LEU A 224 16.49 -4.45 -0.98
CA LEU A 224 16.27 -3.01 -1.05
C LEU A 224 16.64 -2.32 0.26
N THR A 225 16.22 -2.87 1.39
CA THR A 225 16.54 -2.31 2.72
C THR A 225 18.05 -2.25 2.96
N ALA A 226 18.78 -3.32 2.62
CA ALA A 226 20.23 -3.34 2.74
C ALA A 226 20.92 -2.25 1.88
N LYS A 227 20.38 -1.96 0.70
CA LYS A 227 20.92 -0.92 -0.20
C LYS A 227 20.51 0.49 0.21
N LEU A 228 19.29 0.71 0.65
CA LEU A 228 18.68 2.02 0.79
C LEU A 228 18.52 2.51 2.22
N GLY A 229 18.47 1.61 3.21
CA GLY A 229 18.10 1.97 4.58
C GLY A 229 18.93 3.12 5.14
N SER A 230 20.25 3.02 5.05
CA SER A 230 21.15 4.08 5.52
C SER A 230 21.00 5.41 4.77
N ALA A 231 20.71 5.38 3.46
CA ALA A 231 20.52 6.58 2.65
C ALA A 231 19.21 7.30 3.04
N VAL A 232 18.13 6.54 3.25
CA VAL A 232 16.82 7.06 3.68
C VAL A 232 16.95 7.76 5.03
N VAL A 233 17.56 7.10 6.02
CA VAL A 233 17.81 7.69 7.35
C VAL A 233 18.60 8.98 7.27
N LYS A 234 19.68 8.99 6.48
CA LYS A 234 20.52 10.17 6.33
C LYS A 234 19.80 11.33 5.63
N MET A 235 18.97 11.03 4.62
CA MET A 235 18.14 12.05 3.97
C MET A 235 17.13 12.63 4.97
N ASP A 236 16.47 11.80 5.76
CA ASP A 236 15.52 12.24 6.77
C ASP A 236 16.18 13.15 7.82
N GLN A 237 17.31 12.75 8.36
CA GLN A 237 18.08 13.57 9.31
C GLN A 237 18.48 14.93 8.73
N LEU A 238 18.89 14.98 7.45
CA LEU A 238 19.24 16.22 6.78
C LEU A 238 18.00 17.11 6.53
N ALA A 239 16.87 16.50 6.16
CA ALA A 239 15.59 17.22 6.00
C ALA A 239 15.14 17.86 7.31
N VAL A 240 15.15 17.10 8.40
CA VAL A 240 14.82 17.60 9.74
C VAL A 240 15.77 18.74 10.15
N LYS A 241 17.07 18.58 9.97
CA LYS A 241 18.07 19.61 10.24
C LYS A 241 17.84 20.90 9.44
N ALA A 242 17.36 20.77 8.21
CA ALA A 242 17.00 21.90 7.35
C ALA A 242 15.67 22.57 7.75
N GLY A 243 14.94 22.00 8.70
CA GLY A 243 13.61 22.45 9.11
C GLY A 243 12.54 22.14 8.08
N LEU A 244 12.79 21.15 7.22
CA LEU A 244 11.80 20.50 6.36
C LEU A 244 11.08 19.43 7.17
N SER A 245 9.85 19.12 6.77
CA SER A 245 9.12 17.99 7.39
C SER A 245 9.78 16.69 7.02
N GLY A 246 10.62 16.15 7.92
CA GLY A 246 11.15 14.80 7.82
C GLY A 246 10.16 13.78 8.39
N MET A 247 10.43 12.51 8.16
CA MET A 247 9.75 11.41 8.86
C MET A 247 10.41 11.21 10.23
N ASP A 248 10.26 12.12 11.16
CA ASP A 248 10.80 11.91 12.53
C ASP A 248 10.19 10.62 13.13
N ILE A 249 10.81 9.49 12.77
CA ILE A 249 10.33 8.14 13.12
C ILE A 249 10.18 8.03 14.63
N LYS A 250 11.18 8.53 15.36
CA LYS A 250 11.16 8.48 16.82
C LYS A 250 9.97 9.22 17.41
N LYS A 251 9.68 10.39 16.88
CA LYS A 251 8.54 11.19 17.31
C LYS A 251 7.22 10.55 16.90
N SER A 252 7.13 10.08 15.66
CA SER A 252 5.92 9.44 15.11
C SER A 252 5.60 8.12 15.81
N MET A 253 6.63 7.39 16.28
CA MET A 253 6.50 6.13 17.01
C MET A 253 6.50 6.31 18.54
N ALA A 254 6.61 7.55 19.03
CA ALA A 254 6.57 7.81 20.46
C ALA A 254 5.21 7.40 21.06
N HIS A 255 5.25 6.52 22.04
CA HIS A 255 4.06 5.86 22.57
C HIS A 255 4.11 5.73 24.09
N LYS A 256 2.94 5.44 24.66
CA LYS A 256 2.77 5.07 26.06
C LYS A 256 1.89 3.83 26.12
N VAL A 257 2.38 2.77 26.75
CA VAL A 257 1.55 1.62 27.09
C VAL A 257 0.69 2.00 28.29
N ILE A 258 -0.63 2.00 28.10
CA ILE A 258 -1.60 2.31 29.17
C ILE A 258 -1.86 1.09 30.02
N SER A 259 -2.02 -0.06 29.39
CA SER A 259 -2.21 -1.34 30.06
C SER A 259 -1.77 -2.50 29.17
N GLN A 260 -1.35 -3.58 29.78
CA GLN A 260 -1.10 -4.87 29.12
C GLN A 260 -1.62 -5.98 30.01
N THR A 261 -2.41 -6.88 29.44
CA THR A 261 -2.94 -8.06 30.14
C THR A 261 -2.89 -9.26 29.19
N GLY A 262 -1.99 -10.18 29.46
CA GLY A 262 -1.80 -11.34 28.59
C GLY A 262 -1.42 -10.94 27.15
N ASP A 263 -2.26 -11.32 26.21
CA ASP A 263 -2.10 -11.09 24.78
C ASP A 263 -2.86 -9.85 24.27
N SER A 264 -3.29 -8.95 25.16
CA SER A 264 -3.92 -7.68 24.83
C SER A 264 -3.20 -6.53 25.51
N ALA A 265 -3.08 -5.40 24.81
CA ALA A 265 -2.50 -4.17 25.35
C ALA A 265 -3.20 -2.94 24.78
N MET A 266 -3.29 -1.87 25.59
CA MET A 266 -3.72 -0.55 25.15
C MET A 266 -2.52 0.36 25.01
N VAL A 267 -2.31 0.90 23.83
CA VAL A 267 -1.18 1.77 23.49
C VAL A 267 -1.70 3.10 22.97
N GLN A 268 -1.16 4.18 23.50
CA GLN A 268 -1.43 5.53 23.03
C GLN A 268 -0.16 6.11 22.38
N PHE A 269 -0.24 6.47 21.09
CA PHE A 269 0.82 7.22 20.45
C PHE A 269 0.74 8.68 20.90
N THR A 270 1.89 9.35 21.05
CA THR A 270 1.92 10.71 21.60
C THR A 270 1.74 11.77 20.54
N GLU A 271 2.06 11.46 19.29
CA GLU A 271 1.91 12.40 18.20
C GLU A 271 0.51 12.33 17.59
N ALA A 272 -0.14 13.47 17.51
CA ALA A 272 -1.39 13.58 16.78
C ALA A 272 -1.10 13.35 15.28
N GLY A 273 -1.95 12.55 14.64
CA GLY A 273 -1.87 12.33 13.20
C GLY A 273 -1.92 13.64 12.41
N PRO A 274 -1.56 13.64 11.13
CA PRO A 274 -1.58 14.85 10.31
C PRO A 274 -2.98 15.48 10.30
N PRO A 275 -3.06 16.81 10.14
CA PRO A 275 -4.33 17.50 9.99
C PRO A 275 -5.15 16.87 8.86
N ARG A 276 -6.43 16.63 9.10
CA ARG A 276 -7.32 16.01 8.10
C ARG A 276 -8.20 17.07 7.47
N MET A 277 -8.42 16.98 6.19
CA MET A 277 -9.41 17.81 5.50
C MET A 277 -10.80 17.24 5.76
N ASN A 278 -11.71 18.07 6.24
CA ASN A 278 -13.13 17.70 6.31
C ASN A 278 -13.67 17.55 4.86
N PRO A 279 -14.14 16.36 4.44
CA PRO A 279 -14.57 16.15 3.08
C PRO A 279 -15.81 16.97 2.69
N GLN A 280 -16.62 17.38 3.66
CA GLN A 280 -17.84 18.16 3.42
C GLN A 280 -17.56 19.65 3.34
N THR A 281 -16.73 20.20 4.24
CA THR A 281 -16.45 21.64 4.33
C THR A 281 -15.17 22.07 3.64
N ARG A 282 -14.32 21.10 3.24
CA ARG A 282 -12.96 21.32 2.70
C ARG A 282 -12.06 22.16 3.63
N GLN A 283 -12.41 22.24 4.91
CA GLN A 283 -11.61 22.93 5.92
C GLN A 283 -10.64 21.94 6.57
N MET A 284 -9.43 22.44 6.86
CA MET A 284 -8.44 21.67 7.64
C MET A 284 -8.94 21.56 9.08
N MET A 285 -9.19 20.32 9.51
CA MET A 285 -9.52 20.02 10.89
C MET A 285 -8.22 19.98 11.71
N PRO A 286 -8.24 20.49 12.95
CA PRO A 286 -7.10 20.32 13.85
C PRO A 286 -6.82 18.82 14.02
N PRO A 287 -5.56 18.44 14.23
CA PRO A 287 -5.22 17.03 14.49
C PRO A 287 -6.00 16.56 15.72
N LYS A 288 -6.68 15.42 15.57
CA LYS A 288 -7.39 14.80 16.70
C LYS A 288 -6.34 14.29 17.70
N PRO A 289 -6.53 14.50 19.01
CA PRO A 289 -5.68 13.88 20.00
C PRO A 289 -5.61 12.36 19.73
N PRO A 290 -4.44 11.75 19.87
CA PRO A 290 -4.28 10.33 19.61
C PRO A 290 -5.13 9.54 20.61
N GLU A 291 -6.02 8.70 20.09
CA GLU A 291 -6.81 7.78 20.91
C GLU A 291 -5.99 6.51 21.19
N PRO A 292 -6.18 5.89 22.36
CA PRO A 292 -5.57 4.60 22.62
C PRO A 292 -6.01 3.56 21.60
N VAL A 293 -5.05 2.76 21.13
CA VAL A 293 -5.27 1.68 20.16
C VAL A 293 -5.08 0.34 20.91
N GLU A 294 -6.03 -0.55 20.74
CA GLU A 294 -5.90 -1.92 21.26
C GLU A 294 -4.97 -2.71 20.34
N TRP A 295 -4.00 -3.38 20.95
CA TRP A 295 -3.07 -4.30 20.31
C TRP A 295 -3.33 -5.71 20.83
N VAL A 296 -3.21 -6.69 19.96
CA VAL A 296 -3.37 -8.11 20.29
C VAL A 296 -2.17 -8.89 19.80
N ARG A 297 -1.83 -9.95 20.53
CA ARG A 297 -0.75 -10.85 20.14
C ARG A 297 -1.32 -12.00 19.32
N VAL A 298 -0.85 -12.13 18.08
CA VAL A 298 -1.25 -13.18 17.15
C VAL A 298 0.01 -13.93 16.71
N SER A 299 0.07 -15.23 16.90
CA SER A 299 1.25 -16.05 16.56
C SER A 299 2.57 -15.48 17.13
N GLY A 300 2.52 -14.98 18.38
CA GLY A 300 3.68 -14.38 19.05
C GLY A 300 4.05 -12.95 18.65
N LYS A 301 3.33 -12.35 17.69
CA LYS A 301 3.56 -10.98 17.18
C LYS A 301 2.47 -10.03 17.65
N TRP A 302 2.86 -8.80 18.00
CA TRP A 302 1.93 -7.75 18.35
C TRP A 302 1.42 -7.03 17.13
N LEU A 303 0.10 -6.92 17.00
CA LEU A 303 -0.59 -6.25 15.90
C LEU A 303 -1.72 -5.38 16.44
N PRO A 304 -2.01 -4.22 15.83
CA PRO A 304 -3.21 -3.47 16.17
C PRO A 304 -4.45 -4.34 15.94
N LYS A 305 -5.35 -4.40 16.91
CA LYS A 305 -6.53 -5.25 16.86
C LYS A 305 -7.40 -4.96 15.64
N ASN A 306 -7.61 -3.69 15.31
CA ASN A 306 -8.35 -3.29 14.12
C ASN A 306 -7.73 -3.81 12.82
N VAL A 307 -6.40 -3.92 12.75
CA VAL A 307 -5.71 -4.53 11.60
C VAL A 307 -6.01 -6.03 11.54
N VAL A 308 -5.94 -6.71 12.68
CA VAL A 308 -6.24 -8.15 12.74
C VAL A 308 -7.68 -8.44 12.36
N ASP A 309 -8.62 -7.69 12.94
CA ASP A 309 -10.05 -7.90 12.74
C ASP A 309 -10.49 -7.67 11.27
N HIS A 310 -9.84 -6.73 10.58
CA HIS A 310 -10.19 -6.37 9.21
C HIS A 310 -9.17 -6.81 8.15
N TRP A 311 -8.16 -7.61 8.52
CA TRP A 311 -7.07 -7.97 7.62
C TRP A 311 -7.58 -8.64 6.34
N LYS A 312 -8.42 -9.66 6.49
CA LYS A 312 -8.93 -10.42 5.32
C LYS A 312 -9.81 -9.58 4.41
N ASP A 313 -10.60 -8.69 4.98
CA ASP A 313 -11.42 -7.76 4.20
C ASP A 313 -10.53 -6.73 3.47
N GLY A 314 -9.49 -6.26 4.14
CA GLY A 314 -8.47 -5.37 3.55
C GLY A 314 -7.75 -6.02 2.38
N VAL A 315 -7.31 -7.27 2.53
CA VAL A 315 -6.67 -8.06 1.46
C VAL A 315 -7.62 -8.27 0.27
N ALA A 316 -8.88 -8.67 0.54
CA ALA A 316 -9.87 -8.85 -0.49
C ALA A 316 -10.18 -7.53 -1.23
N SER A 317 -10.32 -6.43 -0.48
CA SER A 317 -10.51 -5.10 -1.04
C SER A 317 -9.31 -4.66 -1.88
N ALA A 318 -8.08 -4.85 -1.39
CA ALA A 318 -6.88 -4.51 -2.13
C ALA A 318 -6.82 -5.26 -3.46
N LYS A 319 -7.02 -6.58 -3.45
CA LYS A 319 -7.06 -7.40 -4.66
C LYS A 319 -8.18 -6.98 -5.62
N GLY A 320 -9.37 -6.69 -5.09
CA GLY A 320 -10.52 -6.26 -5.90
C GLY A 320 -10.34 -4.88 -6.55
N GLN A 321 -9.47 -4.05 -6.01
CA GLN A 321 -9.18 -2.72 -6.56
C GLN A 321 -8.07 -2.73 -7.62
N LEU A 322 -7.32 -3.81 -7.77
CA LEU A 322 -6.18 -3.85 -8.69
C LEU A 322 -6.58 -3.55 -10.14
N ASP A 323 -7.70 -4.09 -10.61
CA ASP A 323 -8.19 -3.87 -11.97
C ASP A 323 -8.56 -2.40 -12.24
N PHE A 324 -8.87 -1.64 -11.20
CA PHE A 324 -9.14 -0.21 -11.29
C PHE A 324 -7.88 0.64 -11.09
N VAL A 325 -7.04 0.27 -10.13
CA VAL A 325 -5.84 1.05 -9.76
C VAL A 325 -4.73 0.88 -10.78
N MET A 326 -4.49 -0.33 -11.29
CA MET A 326 -3.37 -0.59 -12.21
C MET A 326 -3.46 0.17 -13.55
N PRO A 327 -4.63 0.31 -14.22
CA PRO A 327 -4.77 1.19 -15.38
C PRO A 327 -4.46 2.65 -15.06
N SER A 328 -4.86 3.14 -13.87
CA SER A 328 -4.56 4.51 -13.42
C SER A 328 -3.07 4.73 -13.19
N VAL A 329 -2.38 3.75 -12.60
CA VAL A 329 -0.92 3.76 -12.43
C VAL A 329 -0.23 3.77 -13.79
N SER A 330 -0.63 2.89 -14.72
CA SER A 330 -0.07 2.85 -16.08
C SER A 330 -0.33 4.16 -16.84
N GLY A 331 -1.52 4.75 -16.70
CA GLY A 331 -1.85 6.07 -17.25
C GLY A 331 -0.96 7.17 -16.69
N GLY A 332 -0.74 7.19 -15.37
CA GLY A 332 0.18 8.12 -14.71
C GLY A 332 1.62 7.97 -15.20
N LEU A 333 2.11 6.74 -15.36
CA LEU A 333 3.44 6.48 -15.92
C LEU A 333 3.54 6.96 -17.39
N ALA A 334 2.51 6.73 -18.21
CA ALA A 334 2.47 7.18 -19.59
C ALA A 334 2.57 8.71 -19.72
N VAL A 335 2.06 9.46 -18.72
CA VAL A 335 2.20 10.92 -18.64
C VAL A 335 3.57 11.33 -18.08
N ALA A 336 4.05 10.67 -17.06
CA ALA A 336 5.30 11.03 -16.37
C ALA A 336 6.56 10.76 -17.23
N ILE A 337 6.57 9.69 -18.02
CA ILE A 337 7.73 9.30 -18.83
C ILE A 337 8.13 10.37 -19.85
N PRO A 338 7.23 10.95 -20.66
CA PRO A 338 7.58 12.04 -21.58
C PRO A 338 8.20 13.25 -20.88
N PHE A 339 7.67 13.64 -19.72
CA PHE A 339 8.22 14.74 -18.94
C PHE A 339 9.64 14.44 -18.41
N ALA A 340 9.83 13.26 -17.82
CA ALA A 340 11.15 12.83 -17.37
C ALA A 340 12.13 12.73 -18.56
N SER A 341 11.68 12.24 -19.70
CA SER A 341 12.47 12.17 -20.93
C SER A 341 12.89 13.55 -21.43
N SER A 342 11.99 14.54 -21.41
CA SER A 342 12.29 15.91 -21.81
C SER A 342 13.39 16.53 -20.94
N LEU A 343 13.31 16.37 -19.62
CA LEU A 343 14.36 16.83 -18.70
C LEU A 343 15.68 16.08 -18.90
N ALA A 344 15.63 14.76 -19.05
CA ALA A 344 16.81 13.92 -19.24
C ALA A 344 17.56 14.26 -20.55
N ASN A 345 16.83 14.60 -21.60
CA ASN A 345 17.40 14.90 -22.92
C ASN A 345 17.82 16.36 -23.11
N ALA A 346 17.50 17.27 -22.18
CA ALA A 346 17.90 18.68 -22.25
C ALA A 346 19.43 18.81 -22.34
N LYS A 347 19.92 19.55 -23.32
CA LYS A 347 21.35 19.79 -23.58
C LYS A 347 21.82 21.12 -23.00
N THR A 348 20.91 22.03 -22.76
CA THR A 348 21.18 23.37 -22.24
C THR A 348 20.32 23.68 -21.01
N GLN A 349 20.76 24.65 -20.20
CA GLN A 349 20.00 25.15 -19.06
C GLN A 349 18.63 25.69 -19.49
N GLN A 350 18.57 26.34 -20.67
CA GLN A 350 17.33 26.90 -21.19
C GLN A 350 16.32 25.81 -21.55
N GLU A 351 16.76 24.76 -22.23
CA GLU A 351 15.91 23.60 -22.55
C GLU A 351 15.41 22.92 -21.27
N PHE A 352 16.29 22.72 -20.28
CA PHE A 352 15.93 22.15 -19.00
C PHE A 352 14.86 22.98 -18.28
N ASN A 353 15.07 24.31 -18.20
CA ASN A 353 14.13 25.21 -17.57
C ASN A 353 12.77 25.25 -18.30
N ALA A 354 12.78 25.20 -19.62
CA ALA A 354 11.55 25.13 -20.43
C ALA A 354 10.76 23.84 -20.15
N ALA A 355 11.45 22.69 -20.10
CA ALA A 355 10.82 21.41 -19.74
C ALA A 355 10.27 21.44 -18.30
N LEU A 356 11.00 22.04 -17.36
CA LEU A 356 10.57 22.20 -15.98
C LEU A 356 9.32 23.08 -15.86
N GLN A 357 9.28 24.20 -16.58
CA GLN A 357 8.11 25.09 -16.62
C GLN A 357 6.89 24.40 -17.23
N GLN A 358 7.06 23.59 -18.28
CA GLN A 358 5.99 22.81 -18.87
C GLN A 358 5.39 21.83 -17.85
N ILE A 359 6.22 21.15 -17.06
CA ILE A 359 5.78 20.26 -15.98
C ILE A 359 5.00 21.05 -14.92
N MET A 360 5.56 22.17 -14.45
CA MET A 360 4.92 23.01 -13.43
C MET A 360 3.59 23.60 -13.94
N GLY A 361 3.49 23.98 -15.20
CA GLY A 361 2.27 24.49 -15.82
C GLY A 361 1.19 23.43 -16.04
N SER A 362 1.58 22.15 -16.17
CA SER A 362 0.63 21.04 -16.29
C SER A 362 0.15 20.46 -14.96
N LEU A 363 0.87 20.71 -13.85
CA LEU A 363 0.49 20.26 -12.51
C LEU A 363 -0.86 20.79 -11.98
N PRO A 364 -1.29 22.06 -12.23
CA PRO A 364 -2.61 22.54 -11.80
C PRO A 364 -3.78 21.73 -12.35
N ASN A 365 -3.64 21.16 -13.55
CA ASN A 365 -4.64 20.27 -14.12
C ASN A 365 -4.57 18.83 -13.55
N MET A 366 -3.46 18.44 -12.94
CA MET A 366 -3.32 17.18 -12.19
C MET A 366 -3.72 17.34 -10.72
N GLY A 367 -3.83 18.56 -10.20
CA GLY A 367 -4.22 18.88 -8.83
C GLY A 367 -5.65 18.46 -8.45
N GLY A 368 -6.46 17.98 -9.40
CA GLY A 368 -7.72 17.30 -9.13
C GLY A 368 -7.57 15.86 -8.63
N VAL A 369 -6.39 15.25 -8.78
CA VAL A 369 -6.12 13.86 -8.37
C VAL A 369 -4.99 13.76 -7.32
N GLY A 370 -4.24 14.85 -7.07
CA GLY A 370 -3.03 14.80 -6.25
C GLY A 370 -2.75 16.00 -5.38
N GLY A 371 -3.76 16.78 -5.00
CA GLY A 371 -3.61 17.86 -4.03
C GLY A 371 -3.18 17.35 -2.66
N GLY A 372 -1.89 17.25 -2.42
CA GLY A 372 -1.25 17.15 -1.11
C GLY A 372 -1.72 15.99 -0.24
N ASN A 373 -1.14 14.82 -0.39
CA ASN A 373 -0.90 13.84 0.68
C ASN A 373 -0.41 12.48 0.13
N GLY A 374 -0.04 12.41 -1.13
CA GLY A 374 0.32 11.12 -1.76
C GLY A 374 1.60 10.48 -1.25
N MET A 375 2.49 11.20 -0.56
CA MET A 375 3.70 10.61 0.01
C MET A 375 3.68 10.52 1.55
N ALA A 376 2.84 11.29 2.23
CA ALA A 376 2.66 11.13 3.68
C ALA A 376 1.74 9.96 4.05
N GLY A 377 1.03 9.37 3.09
CA GLY A 377 0.10 8.26 3.31
C GLY A 377 0.75 6.88 3.40
N MET A 378 2.02 6.72 3.07
CA MET A 378 2.71 5.42 3.21
C MET A 378 3.38 5.22 4.57
N SER A 379 3.50 6.27 5.37
CA SER A 379 4.08 6.17 6.72
C SER A 379 3.02 6.22 7.83
N GLY A 380 2.10 5.36 7.81
CA GLY A 380 1.07 5.27 8.84
C GLY A 380 -0.27 4.94 8.20
N GLY A 381 -0.32 3.76 7.60
CA GLY A 381 -1.54 3.22 7.02
C GLY A 381 -2.64 3.18 8.07
N ASN A 382 -3.53 4.16 8.04
CA ASN A 382 -4.80 4.08 8.71
C ASN A 382 -5.66 3.06 7.95
N PHE A 383 -5.32 1.77 8.06
CA PHE A 383 -6.11 0.64 7.60
C PHE A 383 -7.35 0.44 8.50
N GLY A 384 -8.10 1.49 8.76
CA GLY A 384 -9.21 1.43 9.68
C GLY A 384 -10.36 2.38 9.37
N GLY A 385 -10.57 2.72 8.09
CA GLY A 385 -11.78 3.41 7.64
C GLY A 385 -12.66 2.44 6.86
N ALA A 386 -13.61 1.77 7.52
CA ALA A 386 -14.70 1.11 6.82
C ALA A 386 -15.40 2.14 5.92
N PRO A 387 -15.75 1.80 4.66
CA PRO A 387 -16.59 2.65 3.85
C PRO A 387 -17.95 2.76 4.58
N GLN A 388 -18.28 3.95 5.07
CA GLN A 388 -19.64 4.23 5.48
C GLN A 388 -20.53 4.01 4.25
N ALA A 389 -21.45 3.06 4.37
CA ALA A 389 -22.49 2.83 3.41
C ALA A 389 -23.23 4.15 3.18
N SER A 390 -23.09 4.69 1.97
CA SER A 390 -23.92 5.79 1.48
C SER A 390 -25.36 5.29 1.47
N GLY A 391 -26.19 5.88 2.32
CA GLY A 391 -27.62 5.64 2.35
C GLY A 391 -28.25 5.93 0.97
N PRO A 392 -29.39 5.32 0.66
CA PRO A 392 -30.03 5.43 -0.65
C PRO A 392 -30.43 6.90 -0.92
N PRO A 393 -30.39 7.35 -2.18
CA PRO A 393 -30.81 8.69 -2.55
C PRO A 393 -32.30 8.84 -2.32
N SER A 394 -32.68 9.80 -1.47
CA SER A 394 -34.06 10.23 -1.29
C SER A 394 -34.57 10.77 -2.62
N GLY A 395 -35.67 10.20 -3.10
CA GLY A 395 -36.33 10.50 -4.34
C GLY A 395 -36.87 11.94 -4.41
N PRO A 396 -37.11 12.45 -5.63
CA PRO A 396 -37.71 13.79 -5.85
C PRO A 396 -39.20 13.75 -5.58
N GLY A 397 -39.64 14.47 -4.57
CA GLY A 397 -41.04 14.59 -4.23
C GLY A 397 -41.44 16.00 -3.88
N GLY A 398 -42.25 16.65 -4.75
CA GLY A 398 -43.32 17.55 -4.36
C GLY A 398 -43.12 19.04 -4.52
N ALA A 399 -43.59 19.50 -5.57
CA ALA A 399 -44.26 20.72 -6.05
C ALA A 399 -44.45 21.95 -5.14
N PRO A 400 -44.62 23.15 -5.74
CA PRO A 400 -44.62 24.42 -5.09
C PRO A 400 -46.01 24.85 -4.60
N GLY A 401 -46.05 25.29 -3.36
CA GLY A 401 -47.24 25.93 -2.77
C GLY A 401 -46.91 27.36 -2.39
N GLY A 402 -47.30 28.28 -3.23
CA GLY A 402 -47.23 29.70 -2.93
C GLY A 402 -48.29 30.12 -1.95
N ARG A 403 -47.99 31.17 -1.17
CA ARG A 403 -48.93 32.23 -0.80
C ARG A 403 -48.19 33.49 -0.33
N PRO A 404 -48.69 34.66 -0.76
CA PRO A 404 -48.14 35.94 -0.40
C PRO A 404 -48.86 36.55 0.81
N GLY A 405 -48.21 37.50 1.44
CA GLY A 405 -48.93 38.53 2.19
C GLY A 405 -48.55 38.70 3.63
N LYS A 406 -47.87 39.72 3.98
CA LYS A 406 -48.36 40.99 4.49
C LYS A 406 -47.24 41.79 5.16
N ALA A 407 -47.17 43.00 4.74
CA ALA A 407 -46.49 44.10 5.38
C ALA A 407 -47.16 44.53 6.69
N ALA A 408 -46.32 44.97 7.66
CA ALA A 408 -46.60 45.99 8.67
C ALA A 408 -45.24 46.22 9.38
N LEU A 409 -44.56 47.36 9.23
CA LEU A 409 -44.77 48.70 9.80
C LEU A 409 -44.64 48.74 11.34
N ASN A 410 -43.78 49.61 11.73
CA ASN A 410 -43.57 50.23 13.06
C ASN A 410 -42.55 49.51 13.96
N GLY A 411 -41.55 50.11 14.53
CA GLY A 411 -41.35 51.54 14.87
C GLY A 411 -40.63 51.55 16.21
N GLN A 412 -39.66 52.36 16.29
CA GLN A 412 -38.81 52.78 17.38
C GLN A 412 -37.44 52.11 17.49
#